data_da6c4ee8c163bb5a5cdb5e7632aad03b
#
_entry.id   da6c4ee8c163bb5a5cdb5e7632aad03b
#
_cell.length_a   1.000
_cell.length_b   1.000
_cell.length_c   1.000
_cell.angle_alpha   90.00
_cell.angle_beta   90.00
_cell.angle_gamma   90.00
#
_symmetry.space_group_name_H-M   'P 1'
#
loop_
_entity.id
_entity.type
_entity.pdbx_description
1 polymer ?
#
loop_
_entity_poly.entity_id
_entity_poly.type
_entity_poly.pdbx_seq_one_letter_code
_entity_poly.pdbx_strand_id
1 'polypeptide(L)'
;METATQTFRLGHAADADWETLVRSCLDQIGPAPAGANLGFVYVTDTLDQDLPLIAERMREATGVEHWVGTVGFGVMVGGREYFETPAMVTMLGVLPNDAFRILPTVEKPGDPLPDDVMNWADRANPMLGVMHADPRNPYVADILNAITDDTDAFLVGGMTASRGKQVQIADGLTEGGVSGVLFGEGVSVTTGLSQGCSPV
;
A
#
# COMPACT_ATOMS: atom_id res chain seq x y z
N MET A 1 -3.72 -28.02 9.03
CA MET A 1 -2.95 -26.88 8.48
C MET A 1 -2.78 -25.89 9.63
N GLU A 2 -1.56 -25.70 10.08
CA GLU A 2 -1.27 -24.71 11.10
C GLU A 2 -1.41 -23.34 10.43
N THR A 3 -2.35 -22.53 10.87
CA THR A 3 -2.55 -21.17 10.36
C THR A 3 -1.32 -20.37 10.77
N ALA A 4 -0.46 -20.00 9.83
CA ALA A 4 0.67 -19.15 10.12
C ALA A 4 0.15 -17.85 10.77
N THR A 5 0.65 -17.53 11.95
CA THR A 5 0.22 -16.35 12.69
C THR A 5 0.69 -15.12 11.91
N GLN A 6 -0.25 -14.37 11.34
CA GLN A 6 0.04 -13.10 10.72
C GLN A 6 0.43 -12.10 11.80
N THR A 7 1.57 -11.46 11.63
CA THR A 7 2.07 -10.46 12.58
C THR A 7 2.24 -9.13 11.86
N PHE A 8 1.71 -8.07 12.46
CA PHE A 8 1.87 -6.71 11.97
C PHE A 8 2.54 -5.84 13.02
N ARG A 9 3.41 -4.93 12.56
CA ARG A 9 4.02 -3.88 13.35
C ARG A 9 3.72 -2.55 12.72
N LEU A 10 3.30 -1.59 13.54
CA LEU A 10 2.86 -0.28 13.10
C LEU A 10 3.74 0.81 13.71
N GLY A 11 4.08 1.81 12.90
CA GLY A 11 4.76 3.02 13.34
C GLY A 11 4.12 4.24 12.68
N HIS A 12 4.07 5.37 13.40
CA HIS A 12 3.58 6.63 12.86
C HIS A 12 4.24 7.80 13.56
N ALA A 13 4.44 8.88 12.83
CA ALA A 13 5.01 10.12 13.38
C ALA A 13 4.53 11.33 12.60
N ALA A 14 4.68 12.51 13.21
CA ALA A 14 4.55 13.79 12.55
C ALA A 14 5.78 14.65 12.88
N ASP A 15 6.49 15.11 11.88
CA ASP A 15 7.64 16.01 11.96
C ASP A 15 7.91 16.61 10.57
N ALA A 16 8.52 17.80 10.54
CA ALA A 16 8.90 18.44 9.28
C ALA A 16 10.14 17.79 8.63
N ASP A 17 10.98 17.12 9.41
CA ASP A 17 12.17 16.43 8.97
C ASP A 17 11.85 14.94 8.70
N TRP A 18 11.96 14.52 7.45
CA TRP A 18 11.63 13.14 7.04
C TRP A 18 12.53 12.07 7.70
N GLU A 19 13.82 12.39 8.00
CA GLU A 19 14.71 11.44 8.68
C GLU A 19 14.25 11.19 10.12
N THR A 20 13.79 12.26 10.79
CA THR A 20 13.19 12.16 12.12
C THR A 20 11.88 11.37 12.10
N LEU A 21 11.04 11.55 11.08
CA LEU A 21 9.83 10.76 10.89
C LEU A 21 10.15 9.26 10.76
N VAL A 22 11.07 8.91 9.87
CA VAL A 22 11.48 7.52 9.64
C VAL A 22 12.05 6.90 10.92
N ARG A 23 12.95 7.61 11.60
CA ARG A 23 13.51 7.14 12.87
C ARG A 23 12.44 6.90 13.93
N SER A 24 11.50 7.84 14.10
CA SER A 24 10.41 7.72 15.06
C SER A 24 9.48 6.55 14.76
N CYS A 25 9.22 6.28 13.49
CA CYS A 25 8.44 5.12 13.06
C CYS A 25 9.20 3.81 13.31
N LEU A 26 10.48 3.75 12.99
CA LEU A 26 11.34 2.58 13.24
C LEU A 26 11.47 2.27 14.73
N ASP A 27 11.60 3.29 15.58
CA ASP A 27 11.65 3.14 17.04
C ASP A 27 10.36 2.50 17.60
N GLN A 28 9.19 2.84 17.03
CA GLN A 28 7.89 2.25 17.42
C GLN A 28 7.73 0.82 16.92
N ILE A 29 8.18 0.54 15.69
CA ILE A 29 8.15 -0.81 15.11
C ILE A 29 9.10 -1.73 15.89
N GLY A 30 10.23 -1.19 16.36
CA GLY A 30 11.33 -1.95 16.91
C GLY A 30 12.04 -2.80 15.84
N PRO A 31 12.79 -3.83 16.24
CA PRO A 31 13.39 -4.74 15.28
C PRO A 31 12.35 -5.35 14.36
N ALA A 32 12.61 -5.34 13.06
CA ALA A 32 11.69 -5.95 12.09
C ALA A 32 11.39 -7.40 12.48
N PRO A 33 10.14 -7.84 12.49
CA PRO A 33 9.80 -9.22 12.80
C PRO A 33 10.52 -10.17 11.85
N ALA A 34 11.00 -11.30 12.38
CA ALA A 34 11.61 -12.33 11.53
C ALA A 34 10.61 -12.80 10.48
N GLY A 35 11.01 -12.76 9.21
CA GLY A 35 10.16 -13.11 8.08
C GLY A 35 9.22 -11.99 7.62
N ALA A 36 9.37 -10.76 8.10
CA ALA A 36 8.65 -9.61 7.54
C ALA A 36 8.96 -9.49 6.05
N ASN A 37 7.93 -9.46 5.22
CA ASN A 37 8.08 -9.53 3.76
C ASN A 37 7.21 -8.51 2.99
N LEU A 38 6.34 -7.77 3.69
CA LEU A 38 5.54 -6.70 3.09
C LEU A 38 5.53 -5.46 3.98
N GLY A 39 5.81 -4.31 3.40
CA GLY A 39 5.72 -3.01 4.03
C GLY A 39 4.68 -2.11 3.37
N PHE A 40 3.98 -1.34 4.19
CA PHE A 40 3.12 -0.26 3.75
C PHE A 40 3.70 1.07 4.23
N VAL A 41 3.68 2.09 3.39
CA VAL A 41 4.06 3.45 3.77
C VAL A 41 3.14 4.47 3.15
N TYR A 42 2.57 5.30 4.02
CA TYR A 42 1.70 6.41 3.62
C TYR A 42 2.24 7.69 4.24
N VAL A 43 2.34 8.73 3.43
CA VAL A 43 2.80 10.04 3.87
C VAL A 43 1.82 11.12 3.48
N THR A 44 1.84 12.24 4.20
CA THR A 44 1.11 13.44 3.76
C THR A 44 1.80 14.05 2.55
N ASP A 45 1.05 14.76 1.72
CA ASP A 45 1.50 15.32 0.44
C ASP A 45 2.62 16.36 0.56
N THR A 46 2.84 16.90 1.76
CA THR A 46 3.98 17.76 2.07
C THR A 46 5.34 17.05 1.98
N LEU A 47 5.31 15.70 1.98
CA LEU A 47 6.48 14.82 1.89
C LEU A 47 6.59 14.10 0.53
N ASP A 48 5.86 14.56 -0.49
CA ASP A 48 5.84 13.92 -1.81
C ASP A 48 7.23 13.84 -2.46
N GLN A 49 8.08 14.86 -2.22
CA GLN A 49 9.46 14.93 -2.70
C GLN A 49 10.39 13.99 -1.92
N ASP A 50 10.11 13.75 -0.65
CA ASP A 50 10.93 12.95 0.25
C ASP A 50 10.53 11.45 0.23
N LEU A 51 9.36 11.12 -0.32
CA LEU A 51 8.86 9.74 -0.34
C LEU A 51 9.85 8.72 -0.95
N PRO A 52 10.63 9.05 -2.01
CA PRO A 52 11.67 8.15 -2.52
C PRO A 52 12.72 7.80 -1.46
N LEU A 53 13.22 8.81 -0.74
CA LEU A 53 14.23 8.64 0.31
C LEU A 53 13.66 7.90 1.53
N ILE A 54 12.42 8.21 1.89
CA ILE A 54 11.69 7.52 2.96
C ILE A 54 11.57 6.02 2.62
N ALA A 55 11.12 5.68 1.41
CA ALA A 55 10.94 4.29 0.99
C ALA A 55 12.27 3.51 0.96
N GLU A 56 13.33 4.12 0.43
CA GLU A 56 14.68 3.54 0.42
C GLU A 56 15.18 3.31 1.84
N ARG A 57 15.06 4.32 2.71
CA ARG A 57 15.50 4.22 4.10
C ARG A 57 14.73 3.17 4.89
N MET A 58 13.42 3.05 4.67
CA MET A 58 12.61 2.00 5.30
C MET A 58 13.05 0.61 4.83
N ARG A 59 13.30 0.43 3.54
CA ARG A 59 13.80 -0.84 2.98
C ARG A 59 15.14 -1.24 3.58
N GLU A 60 16.10 -0.32 3.63
CA GLU A 60 17.42 -0.55 4.21
C GLU A 60 17.35 -0.92 5.70
N ALA A 61 16.57 -0.17 6.47
CA ALA A 61 16.49 -0.33 7.92
C ALA A 61 15.77 -1.61 8.36
N THR A 62 14.81 -2.07 7.57
CA THR A 62 13.96 -3.23 7.91
C THR A 62 14.35 -4.51 7.20
N GLY A 63 15.05 -4.43 6.06
CA GLY A 63 15.34 -5.56 5.18
C GLY A 63 14.11 -6.11 4.45
N VAL A 64 12.96 -5.42 4.53
CA VAL A 64 11.74 -5.80 3.81
C VAL A 64 11.87 -5.38 2.35
N GLU A 65 11.68 -6.32 1.43
CA GLU A 65 11.88 -6.07 -0.01
C GLU A 65 10.64 -5.45 -0.67
N HIS A 66 9.44 -5.94 -0.32
CA HIS A 66 8.19 -5.52 -0.95
C HIS A 66 7.53 -4.36 -0.20
N TRP A 67 7.23 -3.30 -0.93
CA TRP A 67 6.62 -2.09 -0.38
C TRP A 67 5.52 -1.55 -1.28
N VAL A 68 4.42 -1.16 -0.64
CA VAL A 68 3.32 -0.44 -1.28
C VAL A 68 2.94 0.80 -0.47
N GLY A 69 2.40 1.80 -1.13
CA GLY A 69 1.97 3.02 -0.47
C GLY A 69 1.72 4.18 -1.42
N THR A 70 1.41 5.31 -0.85
CA THR A 70 1.12 6.52 -1.62
C THR A 70 1.13 7.77 -0.74
N VAL A 71 0.96 8.93 -1.36
CA VAL A 71 0.74 10.20 -0.69
C VAL A 71 -0.74 10.51 -0.53
N GLY A 72 -1.10 11.22 0.53
CA GLY A 72 -2.46 11.69 0.79
C GLY A 72 -2.46 13.10 1.41
N PHE A 73 -3.59 13.82 1.37
CA PHE A 73 -3.75 15.08 2.12
C PHE A 73 -3.66 14.87 3.62
N GLY A 74 -3.98 13.69 4.08
CA GLY A 74 -3.88 13.25 5.46
C GLY A 74 -3.62 11.76 5.54
N VAL A 75 -3.16 11.32 6.70
CA VAL A 75 -2.99 9.91 7.03
C VAL A 75 -3.65 9.60 8.37
N MET A 76 -4.18 8.38 8.49
CA MET A 76 -4.87 7.94 9.73
C MET A 76 -4.28 6.64 10.24
N VAL A 77 -4.22 6.50 11.57
CA VAL A 77 -3.71 5.31 12.22
C VAL A 77 -4.27 5.18 13.63
N GLY A 78 -4.82 4.02 13.98
CA GLY A 78 -5.21 3.71 15.36
C GLY A 78 -6.12 4.75 16.02
N GLY A 79 -7.03 5.38 15.27
CA GLY A 79 -7.91 6.44 15.77
C GLY A 79 -7.27 7.83 15.86
N ARG A 80 -6.05 7.99 15.32
CA ARG A 80 -5.36 9.28 15.20
C ARG A 80 -5.35 9.70 13.73
N GLU A 81 -5.57 10.98 13.49
CA GLU A 81 -5.51 11.63 12.19
C GLU A 81 -4.39 12.66 12.15
N TYR A 82 -3.67 12.71 11.04
CA TYR A 82 -2.71 13.75 10.70
C TYR A 82 -3.16 14.41 9.42
N PHE A 83 -3.50 15.69 9.49
CA PHE A 83 -3.97 16.49 8.37
C PHE A 83 -3.24 17.82 8.36
N GLU A 84 -2.87 18.30 7.17
CA GLU A 84 -2.11 19.55 6.96
C GLU A 84 -0.79 19.66 7.78
N THR A 85 -0.20 18.52 8.12
CA THR A 85 1.10 18.45 8.80
C THR A 85 1.93 17.34 8.15
N PRO A 86 3.25 17.50 8.02
CA PRO A 86 4.10 16.41 7.56
C PRO A 86 3.97 15.22 8.50
N ALA A 87 3.53 14.09 7.98
CA ALA A 87 3.32 12.89 8.77
C ALA A 87 3.50 11.63 7.93
N MET A 88 3.85 10.54 8.61
CA MET A 88 4.05 9.23 8.04
C MET A 88 3.37 8.17 8.88
N VAL A 89 2.77 7.20 8.20
CA VAL A 89 2.29 5.93 8.78
C VAL A 89 2.95 4.79 8.03
N THR A 90 3.45 3.82 8.75
CA THR A 90 4.05 2.62 8.15
C THR A 90 3.63 1.37 8.90
N MET A 91 3.52 0.25 8.16
CA MET A 91 3.20 -1.05 8.73
C MET A 91 4.05 -2.12 8.08
N LEU A 92 4.63 -3.00 8.88
CA LEU A 92 5.31 -4.21 8.42
C LEU A 92 4.43 -5.43 8.67
N GLY A 93 4.33 -6.30 7.67
CA GLY A 93 3.61 -7.56 7.74
C GLY A 93 4.52 -8.77 7.61
N VAL A 94 4.24 -9.80 8.40
CA VAL A 94 4.75 -11.16 8.20
C VAL A 94 3.61 -11.98 7.61
N LEU A 95 3.74 -12.31 6.34
CA LEU A 95 2.73 -13.06 5.60
C LEU A 95 3.30 -14.42 5.17
N PRO A 96 2.46 -15.44 4.92
CA PRO A 96 2.93 -16.69 4.35
C PRO A 96 3.67 -16.46 3.04
N ASN A 97 4.63 -17.30 2.75
CA ASN A 97 5.33 -17.26 1.47
C ASN A 97 4.33 -17.44 0.32
N ASP A 98 4.52 -16.69 -0.75
CA ASP A 98 3.67 -16.74 -1.94
C ASP A 98 2.20 -16.30 -1.69
N ALA A 99 1.92 -15.64 -0.56
CA ALA A 99 0.55 -15.24 -0.19
C ALA A 99 0.11 -13.90 -0.80
N PHE A 100 1.01 -13.17 -1.44
CA PHE A 100 0.70 -11.89 -2.09
C PHE A 100 1.54 -11.66 -3.33
N ARG A 101 1.11 -10.73 -4.17
CA ARG A 101 1.89 -10.16 -5.29
C ARG A 101 1.74 -8.65 -5.34
N ILE A 102 2.85 -7.98 -5.60
CA ILE A 102 2.81 -6.56 -5.93
C ILE A 102 2.28 -6.41 -7.35
N LEU A 103 1.29 -5.56 -7.51
CA LEU A 103 0.76 -5.18 -8.80
C LEU A 103 1.47 -3.90 -9.26
N PRO A 104 2.32 -3.97 -10.28
CA PRO A 104 2.92 -2.77 -10.86
C PRO A 104 1.84 -1.89 -11.51
N THR A 105 2.22 -0.67 -11.87
CA THR A 105 1.27 0.28 -12.43
C THR A 105 0.66 -0.19 -13.75
N VAL A 106 -0.66 -0.17 -13.78
CA VAL A 106 -1.50 -0.35 -14.96
C VAL A 106 -2.02 1.01 -15.38
N GLU A 107 -1.72 1.47 -16.60
CA GLU A 107 -2.07 2.82 -17.06
C GLU A 107 -3.32 2.86 -17.92
N LYS A 108 -3.68 1.76 -18.56
CA LYS A 108 -4.84 1.67 -19.47
C LYS A 108 -5.61 0.37 -19.26
N PRO A 109 -6.94 0.38 -19.48
CA PRO A 109 -7.72 -0.84 -19.54
C PRO A 109 -7.21 -1.73 -20.69
N GLY A 110 -6.96 -3.01 -20.38
CA GLY A 110 -6.42 -3.97 -21.32
C GLY A 110 -4.90 -3.98 -21.46
N ASP A 111 -4.16 -3.14 -20.71
CA ASP A 111 -2.73 -3.37 -20.51
C ASP A 111 -2.57 -4.73 -19.81
N PRO A 112 -1.72 -5.64 -20.35
CA PRO A 112 -1.58 -6.96 -19.76
C PRO A 112 -0.97 -6.88 -18.37
N LEU A 113 -1.54 -7.60 -17.42
CA LEU A 113 -0.87 -7.81 -16.14
C LEU A 113 0.39 -8.67 -16.35
N PRO A 114 1.45 -8.49 -15.55
CA PRO A 114 2.66 -9.29 -15.68
C PRO A 114 2.37 -10.80 -15.59
N ASP A 115 3.08 -11.59 -16.38
CA ASP A 115 2.90 -13.05 -16.43
C ASP A 115 3.07 -13.72 -15.06
N ASP A 116 3.96 -13.22 -14.22
CA ASP A 116 4.18 -13.73 -12.86
C ASP A 116 2.99 -13.43 -11.94
N VAL A 117 2.33 -12.28 -12.10
CA VAL A 117 1.10 -11.93 -11.38
C VAL A 117 -0.05 -12.84 -11.82
N MET A 118 -0.24 -13.02 -13.14
CA MET A 118 -1.31 -13.86 -13.69
C MET A 118 -1.12 -15.34 -13.31
N ASN A 119 0.08 -15.88 -13.51
CA ASN A 119 0.40 -17.25 -13.12
C ASN A 119 0.27 -17.48 -11.61
N TRP A 120 0.50 -16.46 -10.79
CA TRP A 120 0.27 -16.54 -9.36
C TRP A 120 -1.23 -16.47 -9.05
N ALA A 121 -1.99 -15.59 -9.67
CA ALA A 121 -3.42 -15.44 -9.46
C ALA A 121 -4.18 -16.75 -9.73
N ASP A 122 -3.83 -17.44 -10.80
CA ASP A 122 -4.40 -18.76 -11.16
C ASP A 122 -4.23 -19.82 -10.06
N ARG A 123 -3.19 -19.71 -9.22
CA ARG A 123 -2.89 -20.69 -8.17
C ARG A 123 -3.30 -20.23 -6.77
N ALA A 124 -3.18 -18.94 -6.50
CA ALA A 124 -3.32 -18.36 -5.17
C ALA A 124 -4.74 -17.91 -4.87
N ASN A 125 -5.63 -17.89 -5.88
CA ASN A 125 -7.01 -17.44 -5.77
C ASN A 125 -7.11 -16.10 -5.02
N PRO A 126 -6.76 -14.96 -5.66
CA PRO A 126 -6.73 -13.67 -5.00
C PRO A 126 -8.08 -13.31 -4.37
N MET A 127 -8.06 -12.97 -3.08
CA MET A 127 -9.27 -12.65 -2.31
C MET A 127 -9.45 -11.14 -2.13
N LEU A 128 -8.34 -10.40 -2.09
CA LEU A 128 -8.33 -8.97 -1.84
C LEU A 128 -7.19 -8.30 -2.61
N GLY A 129 -7.45 -7.08 -3.11
CA GLY A 129 -6.41 -6.17 -3.57
C GLY A 129 -6.49 -4.84 -2.81
N VAL A 130 -5.33 -4.31 -2.39
CA VAL A 130 -5.21 -2.94 -1.89
C VAL A 130 -4.58 -2.10 -2.97
N MET A 131 -5.38 -1.18 -3.56
CA MET A 131 -5.01 -0.41 -4.74
C MET A 131 -4.84 1.08 -4.43
N HIS A 132 -3.87 1.68 -5.09
CA HIS A 132 -3.66 3.12 -5.15
C HIS A 132 -3.86 3.58 -6.60
N ALA A 133 -4.58 4.66 -6.81
CA ALA A 133 -4.91 5.14 -8.14
C ALA A 133 -4.56 6.61 -8.33
N ASP A 134 -3.97 6.96 -9.46
CA ASP A 134 -3.71 8.36 -9.81
C ASP A 134 -5.01 9.02 -10.31
N PRO A 135 -5.54 10.04 -9.61
CA PRO A 135 -6.79 10.69 -10.00
C PRO A 135 -6.73 11.42 -11.35
N ARG A 136 -5.52 11.66 -11.88
CA ARG A 136 -5.34 12.29 -13.19
C ARG A 136 -5.56 11.32 -14.35
N ASN A 137 -5.55 10.01 -14.09
CA ASN A 137 -5.83 9.01 -15.10
C ASN A 137 -7.35 8.88 -15.30
N PRO A 138 -7.88 9.17 -16.51
CA PRO A 138 -9.31 9.11 -16.77
C PRO A 138 -9.89 7.68 -16.81
N TYR A 139 -9.03 6.67 -16.84
CA TYR A 139 -9.41 5.26 -17.00
C TYR A 139 -9.39 4.46 -15.69
N VAL A 140 -9.21 5.11 -14.53
CA VAL A 140 -9.08 4.40 -13.23
C VAL A 140 -10.20 3.37 -13.02
N ALA A 141 -11.45 3.75 -13.25
CA ALA A 141 -12.57 2.83 -13.06
C ALA A 141 -12.52 1.60 -14.00
N ASP A 142 -12.17 1.83 -15.26
CA ASP A 142 -12.06 0.76 -16.26
C ASP A 142 -10.86 -0.15 -15.97
N ILE A 143 -9.73 0.42 -15.49
CA ILE A 143 -8.56 -0.35 -15.06
C ILE A 143 -8.90 -1.23 -13.86
N LEU A 144 -9.58 -0.70 -12.84
CA LEU A 144 -9.99 -1.47 -11.66
C LEU A 144 -10.94 -2.61 -12.04
N ASN A 145 -11.88 -2.36 -12.95
CA ASN A 145 -12.76 -3.41 -13.47
C ASN A 145 -11.96 -4.50 -14.20
N ALA A 146 -11.02 -4.13 -15.08
CA ALA A 146 -10.16 -5.07 -15.77
C ALA A 146 -9.32 -5.93 -14.81
N ILE A 147 -8.71 -5.31 -13.77
CA ILE A 147 -7.96 -6.04 -12.74
C ILE A 147 -8.87 -7.03 -12.00
N THR A 148 -10.12 -6.62 -11.68
CA THR A 148 -11.09 -7.51 -11.04
C THR A 148 -11.47 -8.67 -11.97
N ASP A 149 -11.73 -8.39 -13.25
CA ASP A 149 -12.10 -9.41 -14.24
C ASP A 149 -10.96 -10.44 -14.45
N ASP A 150 -9.71 -9.98 -14.40
CA ASP A 150 -8.52 -10.83 -14.61
C ASP A 150 -8.14 -11.65 -13.36
N THR A 151 -8.51 -11.18 -12.15
CA THR A 151 -7.99 -11.77 -10.90
C THR A 151 -9.07 -12.29 -9.95
N ASP A 152 -10.36 -11.99 -10.18
CA ASP A 152 -11.49 -12.23 -9.27
C ASP A 152 -11.33 -11.57 -7.86
N ALA A 153 -10.32 -10.73 -7.66
CA ALA A 153 -10.05 -10.11 -6.37
C ALA A 153 -11.05 -9.00 -6.02
N PHE A 154 -11.48 -8.95 -4.76
CA PHE A 154 -12.21 -7.80 -4.22
C PHE A 154 -11.23 -6.65 -3.98
N LEU A 155 -11.40 -5.53 -4.69
CA LEU A 155 -10.48 -4.41 -4.60
C LEU A 155 -10.94 -3.36 -3.58
N VAL A 156 -10.01 -2.95 -2.73
CA VAL A 156 -10.16 -1.82 -1.80
C VAL A 156 -9.01 -0.84 -1.99
N GLY A 157 -9.11 0.36 -1.45
CA GLY A 157 -8.04 1.34 -1.54
C GLY A 157 -8.58 2.75 -1.79
N GLY A 158 -7.78 3.56 -2.48
CA GLY A 158 -8.16 4.94 -2.71
C GLY A 158 -7.32 5.65 -3.76
N MET A 159 -7.82 6.82 -4.11
CA MET A 159 -7.08 7.74 -4.98
C MET A 159 -5.93 8.38 -4.21
N THR A 160 -4.77 8.44 -4.84
CA THR A 160 -3.68 9.31 -4.39
C THR A 160 -4.19 10.75 -4.32
N ALA A 161 -3.85 11.47 -3.27
CA ALA A 161 -4.32 12.84 -3.08
C ALA A 161 -3.16 13.74 -2.67
N SER A 162 -2.69 14.57 -3.59
CA SER A 162 -1.56 15.47 -3.38
C SER A 162 -1.74 16.78 -4.13
N ARG A 163 -1.31 17.87 -3.51
CA ARG A 163 -1.15 19.18 -4.17
C ARG A 163 0.09 19.23 -5.08
N GLY A 164 1.01 18.29 -4.91
CA GLY A 164 2.22 18.10 -5.70
C GLY A 164 2.15 16.89 -6.61
N LYS A 165 3.09 15.95 -6.43
CA LYS A 165 3.17 14.72 -7.23
C LYS A 165 2.19 13.66 -6.72
N GLN A 166 1.58 12.92 -7.64
CA GLN A 166 0.70 11.79 -7.34
C GLN A 166 1.51 10.48 -7.27
N VAL A 167 2.49 10.44 -6.36
CA VAL A 167 3.44 9.33 -6.28
C VAL A 167 2.82 8.15 -5.55
N GLN A 168 3.06 6.97 -6.08
CA GLN A 168 2.72 5.67 -5.50
C GLN A 168 3.98 4.84 -5.34
N ILE A 169 3.92 3.83 -4.49
CA ILE A 169 4.95 2.80 -4.31
C ILE A 169 4.32 1.44 -4.62
N ALA A 170 4.95 0.71 -5.53
CA ALA A 170 4.69 -0.68 -5.85
C ALA A 170 6.06 -1.34 -6.14
N ASP A 171 6.80 -1.68 -5.08
CA ASP A 171 8.23 -2.02 -5.02
C ASP A 171 9.16 -0.90 -5.52
N GLY A 172 8.78 -0.19 -6.55
CA GLY A 172 9.39 1.04 -7.07
C GLY A 172 8.44 2.22 -6.96
N LEU A 173 8.96 3.40 -7.27
CA LEU A 173 8.16 4.62 -7.40
C LEU A 173 7.42 4.60 -8.73
N THR A 174 6.16 5.00 -8.70
CA THR A 174 5.30 5.06 -9.88
C THR A 174 4.25 6.16 -9.77
N GLU A 175 3.63 6.50 -10.87
CA GLU A 175 2.50 7.44 -11.00
C GLU A 175 1.73 7.16 -12.29
N GLY A 176 0.58 7.79 -12.48
CA GLY A 176 -0.14 7.79 -13.75
C GLY A 176 -1.16 6.67 -13.96
N GLY A 177 -1.26 5.71 -13.05
CA GLY A 177 -2.15 4.57 -13.19
C GLY A 177 -2.69 4.02 -11.88
N VAL A 178 -2.98 2.73 -11.86
CA VAL A 178 -3.39 1.97 -10.69
C VAL A 178 -2.28 0.98 -10.34
N SER A 179 -1.84 0.96 -9.09
CA SER A 179 -0.86 0.01 -8.56
C SER A 179 -1.27 -0.48 -7.18
N GLY A 180 -0.61 -1.51 -6.66
CA GLY A 180 -0.94 -1.98 -5.31
C GLY A 180 -0.42 -3.36 -4.97
N VAL A 181 -1.18 -4.10 -4.17
CA VAL A 181 -0.87 -5.46 -3.76
C VAL A 181 -2.11 -6.34 -3.79
N LEU A 182 -1.98 -7.53 -4.32
CA LEU A 182 -3.00 -8.58 -4.31
C LEU A 182 -2.67 -9.63 -3.24
N PHE A 183 -3.68 -10.10 -2.51
CA PHE A 183 -3.56 -11.13 -1.48
C PHE A 183 -4.35 -12.37 -1.87
N GLY A 184 -3.69 -13.52 -1.85
CA GLY A 184 -4.30 -14.82 -2.10
C GLY A 184 -5.00 -15.40 -0.86
N GLU A 185 -5.66 -16.55 -1.03
CA GLU A 185 -6.42 -17.25 0.01
C GLU A 185 -5.60 -17.66 1.25
N GLY A 186 -4.26 -17.64 1.14
CA GLY A 186 -3.35 -17.84 2.28
C GLY A 186 -3.35 -16.72 3.32
N VAL A 187 -3.97 -15.56 3.00
CA VAL A 187 -4.11 -14.42 3.91
C VAL A 187 -5.53 -14.34 4.42
N SER A 188 -5.70 -14.40 5.74
CA SER A 188 -7.02 -14.22 6.35
C SER A 188 -7.43 -12.76 6.32
N VAL A 189 -8.48 -12.43 5.58
CA VAL A 189 -8.96 -11.06 5.36
C VAL A 189 -10.41 -10.92 5.83
N THR A 190 -10.71 -9.79 6.45
CA THR A 190 -12.08 -9.36 6.74
C THR A 190 -12.23 -7.92 6.30
N THR A 191 -13.30 -7.62 5.57
CA THR A 191 -13.62 -6.26 5.10
C THR A 191 -14.80 -5.70 5.85
N GLY A 192 -14.82 -4.38 6.00
CA GLY A 192 -15.94 -3.66 6.59
C GLY A 192 -16.09 -2.29 5.91
N LEU A 193 -17.32 -1.85 5.70
CA LEU A 193 -17.65 -0.54 5.18
C LEU A 193 -18.36 0.27 6.28
N SER A 194 -17.89 1.50 6.50
CA SER A 194 -18.58 2.48 7.34
C SER A 194 -18.93 3.70 6.51
N GLN A 195 -20.21 4.06 6.50
CA GLN A 195 -20.70 5.29 5.88
C GLN A 195 -21.11 6.28 6.98
N GLY A 196 -20.38 7.39 7.07
CA GLY A 196 -20.54 8.38 8.14
C GLY A 196 -21.54 9.51 7.86
N CYS A 197 -22.12 9.62 6.66
CA CYS A 197 -23.01 10.71 6.28
C CYS A 197 -24.37 10.19 5.80
N SER A 198 -25.45 10.62 6.46
CA SER A 198 -26.78 10.56 5.88
C SER A 198 -27.08 11.92 5.24
N PRO A 199 -27.57 12.02 4.00
CA PRO A 199 -28.04 13.29 3.48
C PRO A 199 -29.22 13.79 4.33
N VAL A 200 -29.16 15.05 4.74
CA VAL A 200 -30.21 15.75 5.47
C VAL A 200 -31.22 16.30 4.48
#